data_3a7168e9c3f7a29584b794310c7244e9
#
_entry.id   3a7168e9c3f7a29584b794310c7244e9
#
_cell.length_a   1.000
_cell.length_b   1.000
_cell.length_c   1.000
_cell.angle_alpha   90.00
_cell.angle_beta   90.00
_cell.angle_gamma   90.00
#
_symmetry.space_group_name_H-M   'P 1'
#
loop_
_entity.id
_entity.type
_entity.pdbx_description
1 polymer ?
#
loop_
_entity_poly.entity_id
_entity_poly.type
_entity_poly.pdbx_seq_one_letter_code
_entity_poly.pdbx_strand_id
1 'polypeptide(L)'
;MNKKKSNFSGQLGFVLAAAGSAVGVGNLWRFPYLAAKDGGGLFLVIYLALVLTFGFTLLASDIAIGRRTKESAIGAYTQMSPKWKFLGVLTFLVPVLIMTYYAVIGGWVTKYALVYLTGQTAAAAQDNYFTSFITSPVSPVLFALLFMGVTAFIVYNGVEGGIERVSRCMMPILLVLVVVIAGYSLTLHHVDESGQMRTGMDGLLYYITPHFEGLTFSRFLQILLDAMSQLFFSLSVSMGIMITYGSYVKPEVNLNKAVNQIEIFDTGVALLAGAMIIPAVFVFSGTDGMSAGPSLMFISLPKVFAAMGKAGTFVGLLFFVTTIFATLTSCISVLESITANCMEIFHTGRKKTVLVLTVIYLAASAIIALGYSIFYIEVKLPNGSVGQLLDIMDYISNSVMMPFIALLSAFLIGWIKTPDYVIEEMESTGDTFRRKKLYRVMIRYVAPVMMFVLFLQSTGIL
;
A
#
# COMPACT_ATOMS: atom_id res chain seq x y z
N MET A 1 -8.65 15.88 32.43
CA MET A 1 -7.20 16.03 32.16
C MET A 1 -6.99 15.90 30.66
N ASN A 2 -6.70 16.99 29.95
CA ASN A 2 -6.33 16.93 28.54
C ASN A 2 -5.01 16.15 28.40
N LYS A 3 -5.07 14.86 28.11
CA LYS A 3 -3.87 14.11 27.71
C LYS A 3 -3.36 14.74 26.42
N LYS A 4 -2.17 15.35 26.48
CA LYS A 4 -1.48 15.87 25.30
C LYS A 4 -1.47 14.76 24.23
N LYS A 5 -2.18 14.97 23.11
CA LYS A 5 -2.16 14.04 21.98
C LYS A 5 -0.72 13.94 21.47
N SER A 6 -0.25 12.73 21.18
CA SER A 6 1.09 12.54 20.60
C SER A 6 1.15 13.21 19.23
N ASN A 7 2.17 14.02 18.98
CA ASN A 7 2.38 14.69 17.69
C ASN A 7 3.67 14.16 17.05
N PHE A 8 3.77 14.28 15.74
CA PHE A 8 5.05 14.14 15.04
C PHE A 8 6.02 15.25 15.48
N SER A 9 7.31 14.96 15.48
CA SER A 9 8.33 15.94 15.88
C SER A 9 8.37 17.17 14.96
N GLY A 10 8.08 16.97 13.66
CA GLY A 10 8.05 18.00 12.64
C GLY A 10 7.64 17.45 11.26
N GLN A 11 7.80 18.28 10.23
CA GLN A 11 7.40 17.94 8.85
C GLN A 11 8.08 16.65 8.33
N LEU A 12 9.39 16.51 8.51
CA LEU A 12 10.12 15.34 8.00
C LEU A 12 9.65 14.05 8.64
N GLY A 13 9.40 14.04 9.95
CA GLY A 13 8.88 12.86 10.65
C GLY A 13 7.50 12.45 10.16
N PHE A 14 6.62 13.43 9.96
CA PHE A 14 5.30 13.19 9.37
C PHE A 14 5.41 12.64 7.94
N VAL A 15 6.19 13.29 7.07
CA VAL A 15 6.34 12.88 5.66
C VAL A 15 6.88 11.46 5.56
N LEU A 16 7.93 11.11 6.32
CA LEU A 16 8.51 9.76 6.27
C LEU A 16 7.58 8.69 6.85
N ALA A 17 6.79 9.02 7.89
CA ALA A 17 5.79 8.10 8.41
C ALA A 17 4.64 7.89 7.42
N ALA A 18 4.12 8.96 6.81
CA ALA A 18 3.06 8.89 5.82
C ALA A 18 3.52 8.22 4.51
N ALA A 19 4.73 8.53 4.04
CA ALA A 19 5.35 7.85 2.91
C ALA A 19 5.59 6.36 3.21
N GLY A 20 6.00 6.01 4.44
CA GLY A 20 6.14 4.62 4.87
C GLY A 20 4.80 3.88 4.96
N SER A 21 3.70 4.59 5.19
CA SER A 21 2.36 4.01 5.07
C SER A 21 1.97 3.78 3.61
N ALA A 22 2.29 4.72 2.74
CA ALA A 22 1.97 4.67 1.32
C ALA A 22 2.81 3.61 0.60
N VAL A 23 4.13 3.59 0.83
CA VAL A 23 5.02 2.58 0.24
C VAL A 23 4.80 1.23 0.91
N GLY A 24 4.11 0.35 0.23
CA GLY A 24 3.78 -1.00 0.72
C GLY A 24 4.12 -2.10 -0.28
N VAL A 25 3.66 -3.31 0.01
CA VAL A 25 3.81 -4.44 -0.93
C VAL A 25 3.13 -4.18 -2.28
N GLY A 26 2.12 -3.32 -2.33
CA GLY A 26 1.46 -2.91 -3.57
C GLY A 26 2.41 -2.25 -4.59
N ASN A 27 3.39 -1.47 -4.12
CA ASN A 27 4.42 -0.87 -4.97
C ASN A 27 5.40 -1.91 -5.51
N LEU A 28 5.60 -3.02 -4.77
CA LEU A 28 6.62 -4.03 -5.09
C LEU A 28 6.10 -5.23 -5.87
N TRP A 29 4.78 -5.52 -5.86
CA TRP A 29 4.26 -6.62 -6.67
C TRP A 29 3.15 -6.20 -7.64
N ARG A 30 2.17 -5.38 -7.17
CA ARG A 30 1.00 -5.04 -7.98
C ARG A 30 1.35 -4.00 -9.05
N PHE A 31 2.09 -2.97 -8.68
CA PHE A 31 2.47 -1.92 -9.62
C PHE A 31 3.32 -2.46 -10.79
N PRO A 32 4.41 -3.24 -10.57
CA PRO A 32 5.19 -3.81 -11.66
C PRO A 32 4.36 -4.74 -12.56
N TYR A 33 3.50 -5.56 -11.96
CA TYR A 33 2.60 -6.42 -12.70
C TYR A 33 1.66 -5.63 -13.61
N LEU A 34 0.97 -4.62 -13.07
CA LEU A 34 0.04 -3.79 -13.84
C LEU A 34 0.78 -3.01 -14.93
N ALA A 35 1.93 -2.45 -14.63
CA ALA A 35 2.72 -1.73 -15.62
C ALA A 35 3.11 -2.63 -16.81
N ALA A 36 3.55 -3.86 -16.54
CA ALA A 36 3.90 -4.80 -17.61
C ALA A 36 2.66 -5.29 -18.39
N LYS A 37 1.56 -5.59 -17.70
CA LYS A 37 0.29 -6.06 -18.29
C LYS A 37 -0.38 -4.99 -19.15
N ASP A 38 -0.32 -3.73 -18.73
CA ASP A 38 -1.16 -2.63 -19.22
C ASP A 38 -0.42 -1.68 -20.16
N GLY A 39 0.57 -2.20 -20.88
CA GLY A 39 1.24 -1.51 -21.97
C GLY A 39 2.42 -0.62 -21.56
N GLY A 40 3.12 -0.98 -20.49
CA GLY A 40 4.37 -0.35 -20.09
C GLY A 40 4.22 1.16 -19.88
N GLY A 41 4.91 1.95 -20.71
CA GLY A 41 4.88 3.41 -20.63
C GLY A 41 3.50 4.03 -20.75
N LEU A 42 2.52 3.39 -21.42
CA LEU A 42 1.13 3.86 -21.45
C LEU A 42 0.52 3.88 -20.06
N PHE A 43 0.67 2.77 -19.31
CA PHE A 43 0.24 2.69 -17.90
C PHE A 43 0.94 3.77 -17.06
N LEU A 44 2.26 3.98 -17.26
CA LEU A 44 3.03 4.96 -16.50
C LEU A 44 2.50 6.38 -16.70
N VAL A 45 2.20 6.77 -17.95
CA VAL A 45 1.66 8.10 -18.26
C VAL A 45 0.29 8.30 -17.59
N ILE A 46 -0.60 7.31 -17.69
CA ILE A 46 -1.93 7.36 -17.06
C ILE A 46 -1.78 7.42 -15.53
N TYR A 47 -0.92 6.58 -14.95
CA TYR A 47 -0.67 6.55 -13.52
C TYR A 47 -0.14 7.89 -13.00
N LEU A 48 0.86 8.50 -13.66
CA LEU A 48 1.40 9.81 -13.29
C LEU A 48 0.36 10.92 -13.39
N ALA A 49 -0.47 10.92 -14.45
CA ALA A 49 -1.56 11.87 -14.57
C ALA A 49 -2.56 11.74 -13.41
N LEU A 50 -2.89 10.50 -12.99
CA LEU A 50 -3.77 10.23 -11.87
C LEU A 50 -3.15 10.60 -10.52
N VAL A 51 -1.85 10.37 -10.32
CA VAL A 51 -1.12 10.81 -9.12
C VAL A 51 -1.30 12.31 -8.94
N LEU A 52 -0.96 13.11 -9.96
CA LEU A 52 -0.96 14.57 -9.91
C LEU A 52 -2.36 15.20 -9.78
N THR A 53 -3.40 14.46 -10.06
CA THR A 53 -4.79 14.95 -10.07
C THR A 53 -5.64 14.28 -9.00
N PHE A 54 -5.93 13.02 -9.18
CA PHE A 54 -6.83 12.23 -8.35
C PHE A 54 -6.20 11.84 -7.00
N GLY A 55 -4.98 11.27 -7.02
CA GLY A 55 -4.26 10.85 -5.81
C GLY A 55 -3.98 12.02 -4.88
N PHE A 56 -3.45 13.11 -5.44
CA PHE A 56 -3.25 14.38 -4.74
C PHE A 56 -4.53 14.86 -4.04
N THR A 57 -5.67 14.82 -4.74
CA THR A 57 -6.94 15.33 -4.22
C THR A 57 -7.39 14.55 -2.98
N LEU A 58 -7.33 13.22 -3.02
CA LEU A 58 -7.74 12.38 -1.90
C LEU A 58 -6.76 12.49 -0.72
N LEU A 59 -5.46 12.44 -1.00
CA LEU A 59 -4.41 12.54 0.02
C LEU A 59 -4.48 13.88 0.77
N ALA A 60 -4.61 14.99 0.03
CA ALA A 60 -4.78 16.32 0.63
C ALA A 60 -6.03 16.43 1.48
N SER A 61 -7.14 15.80 1.05
CA SER A 61 -8.40 15.78 1.79
C SER A 61 -8.25 15.06 3.11
N ASP A 62 -7.76 13.83 3.12
CA ASP A 62 -7.64 13.02 4.33
C ASP A 62 -6.70 13.68 5.36
N ILE A 63 -5.53 14.17 4.92
CA ILE A 63 -4.56 14.83 5.81
C ILE A 63 -5.15 16.13 6.38
N ALA A 64 -5.80 16.95 5.55
CA ALA A 64 -6.38 18.21 6.00
C ALA A 64 -7.56 17.98 6.98
N ILE A 65 -8.41 16.98 6.72
CA ILE A 65 -9.49 16.61 7.66
C ILE A 65 -8.88 16.24 9.01
N GLY A 66 -7.88 15.36 9.04
CA GLY A 66 -7.22 14.94 10.28
C GLY A 66 -6.59 16.12 11.03
N ARG A 67 -5.85 17.01 10.33
CA ARG A 67 -5.20 18.16 10.98
C ARG A 67 -6.21 19.17 11.52
N ARG A 68 -7.27 19.45 10.76
CA ARG A 68 -8.30 20.42 11.16
C ARG A 68 -9.13 19.95 12.36
N THR A 69 -9.49 18.66 12.37
CA THR A 69 -10.33 18.09 13.43
C THR A 69 -9.56 17.66 14.67
N LYS A 70 -8.26 17.35 14.50
CA LYS A 70 -7.41 16.73 15.54
C LYS A 70 -7.97 15.40 16.06
N GLU A 71 -8.78 14.70 15.27
CA GLU A 71 -9.43 13.44 15.60
C GLU A 71 -9.10 12.36 14.56
N SER A 72 -9.21 11.09 14.97
CA SER A 72 -9.16 9.96 14.05
C SER A 72 -10.46 9.84 13.25
N ALA A 73 -10.58 8.89 12.34
CA ALA A 73 -11.65 8.86 11.35
C ALA A 73 -13.07 9.03 11.94
N ILE A 74 -13.41 8.30 13.00
CA ILE A 74 -14.76 8.37 13.59
C ILE A 74 -15.03 9.76 14.18
N GLY A 75 -14.09 10.27 14.97
CA GLY A 75 -14.19 11.61 15.56
C GLY A 75 -14.20 12.70 14.49
N ALA A 76 -13.33 12.60 13.49
CA ALA A 76 -13.21 13.59 12.42
C ALA A 76 -14.51 13.74 11.63
N TYR A 77 -15.09 12.66 11.12
CA TYR A 77 -16.35 12.74 10.38
C TYR A 77 -17.54 13.14 11.27
N THR A 78 -17.55 12.74 12.55
CA THR A 78 -18.57 13.16 13.51
C THR A 78 -18.50 14.67 13.75
N GLN A 79 -17.30 15.24 13.90
CA GLN A 79 -17.09 16.68 14.08
C GLN A 79 -17.43 17.47 12.82
N MET A 80 -17.13 16.93 11.63
CA MET A 80 -17.56 17.54 10.38
C MET A 80 -19.09 17.62 10.30
N SER A 81 -19.77 16.52 10.58
CA SER A 81 -21.24 16.47 10.66
C SER A 81 -21.68 15.24 11.43
N PRO A 82 -22.49 15.38 12.49
CA PRO A 82 -22.98 14.23 13.27
C PRO A 82 -23.74 13.18 12.44
N LYS A 83 -24.43 13.63 11.38
CA LYS A 83 -25.12 12.72 10.43
C LYS A 83 -24.16 11.82 9.65
N TRP A 84 -22.88 12.19 9.52
CA TRP A 84 -21.86 11.47 8.78
C TRP A 84 -20.95 10.59 9.66
N LYS A 85 -21.32 10.41 10.94
CA LYS A 85 -20.61 9.49 11.85
C LYS A 85 -20.47 8.08 11.25
N PHE A 86 -21.48 7.60 10.50
CA PHE A 86 -21.45 6.29 9.86
C PHE A 86 -20.27 6.16 8.89
N LEU A 87 -19.92 7.24 8.15
CA LEU A 87 -18.76 7.24 7.25
C LEU A 87 -17.46 7.04 8.03
N GLY A 88 -17.33 7.69 9.19
CA GLY A 88 -16.19 7.48 10.08
C GLY A 88 -16.09 6.04 10.59
N VAL A 89 -17.21 5.40 10.89
CA VAL A 89 -17.25 3.99 11.29
C VAL A 89 -16.86 3.08 10.13
N LEU A 90 -17.37 3.31 8.92
CA LEU A 90 -16.96 2.54 7.73
C LEU A 90 -15.46 2.71 7.46
N THR A 91 -14.95 3.94 7.51
CA THR A 91 -13.53 4.24 7.35
C THR A 91 -12.67 3.53 8.39
N PHE A 92 -13.12 3.43 9.63
CA PHE A 92 -12.43 2.69 10.70
C PHE A 92 -12.45 1.18 10.48
N LEU A 93 -13.52 0.61 9.91
CA LEU A 93 -13.62 -0.83 9.66
C LEU A 93 -12.62 -1.33 8.60
N VAL A 94 -12.21 -0.48 7.65
CA VAL A 94 -11.24 -0.86 6.61
C VAL A 94 -9.91 -1.31 7.22
N PRO A 95 -9.18 -0.49 8.01
CA PRO A 95 -7.93 -0.94 8.63
C PRO A 95 -8.15 -2.11 9.60
N VAL A 96 -9.32 -2.22 10.24
CA VAL A 96 -9.67 -3.38 11.09
C VAL A 96 -9.63 -4.67 10.29
N LEU A 97 -10.18 -4.70 9.08
CA LEU A 97 -10.13 -5.87 8.19
C LEU A 97 -8.73 -6.09 7.63
N ILE A 98 -8.06 -5.05 7.14
CA ILE A 98 -6.72 -5.14 6.56
C ILE A 98 -5.73 -5.72 7.57
N MET A 99 -5.77 -5.32 8.83
CA MET A 99 -4.84 -5.78 9.85
C MET A 99 -4.87 -7.30 10.05
N THR A 100 -6.02 -7.95 9.82
CA THR A 100 -6.18 -9.40 10.00
C THR A 100 -5.31 -10.21 9.05
N TYR A 101 -5.15 -9.77 7.80
CA TYR A 101 -4.42 -10.49 6.77
C TYR A 101 -3.05 -9.87 6.42
N TYR A 102 -2.86 -8.58 6.63
CA TYR A 102 -1.62 -7.91 6.25
C TYR A 102 -0.41 -8.39 7.07
N ALA A 103 -0.64 -8.77 8.35
CA ALA A 103 0.38 -9.41 9.17
C ALA A 103 0.77 -10.82 8.66
N VAL A 104 -0.16 -11.55 8.02
CA VAL A 104 0.12 -12.84 7.38
C VAL A 104 1.06 -12.66 6.18
N ILE A 105 0.78 -11.67 5.33
CA ILE A 105 1.67 -11.31 4.20
C ILE A 105 3.06 -10.90 4.72
N GLY A 106 3.12 -10.09 5.78
CA GLY A 106 4.38 -9.73 6.44
C GLY A 106 5.14 -10.95 6.96
N GLY A 107 4.43 -11.95 7.47
CA GLY A 107 4.99 -13.24 7.86
C GLY A 107 5.60 -14.00 6.68
N TRP A 108 4.92 -14.03 5.53
CA TRP A 108 5.45 -14.67 4.30
C TRP A 108 6.74 -14.01 3.83
N VAL A 109 6.77 -12.68 3.80
CA VAL A 109 7.96 -11.90 3.44
C VAL A 109 9.12 -12.19 4.41
N THR A 110 8.84 -12.26 5.71
CA THR A 110 9.83 -12.58 6.76
C THR A 110 10.38 -13.99 6.59
N LYS A 111 9.54 -14.97 6.26
CA LYS A 111 9.98 -16.34 5.94
C LYS A 111 10.95 -16.36 4.77
N TYR A 112 10.62 -15.68 3.68
CA TYR A 112 11.49 -15.63 2.51
C TYR A 112 12.82 -14.90 2.78
N ALA A 113 12.81 -13.81 3.53
CA ALA A 113 14.05 -13.16 3.96
C ALA A 113 14.96 -14.13 4.73
N LEU A 114 14.40 -14.96 5.63
CA LEU A 114 15.15 -15.97 6.34
C LEU A 114 15.70 -17.07 5.42
N VAL A 115 14.93 -17.49 4.41
CA VAL A 115 15.37 -18.48 3.41
C VAL A 115 16.59 -17.98 2.63
N TYR A 116 16.58 -16.72 2.20
CA TYR A 116 17.73 -16.12 1.51
C TYR A 116 18.90 -15.87 2.47
N LEU A 117 18.65 -15.47 3.70
CA LEU A 117 19.69 -15.30 4.74
C LEU A 117 20.42 -16.63 5.04
N THR A 118 19.71 -17.75 4.98
CA THR A 118 20.28 -19.10 5.20
C THR A 118 20.80 -19.77 3.92
N GLY A 119 20.81 -19.06 2.79
CA GLY A 119 21.37 -19.55 1.51
C GLY A 119 20.51 -20.62 0.81
N GLN A 120 19.23 -20.76 1.16
CA GLN A 120 18.32 -21.77 0.60
C GLN A 120 17.61 -21.29 -0.69
N THR A 121 18.29 -20.53 -1.53
CA THR A 121 17.74 -19.93 -2.76
C THR A 121 17.15 -20.98 -3.70
N ALA A 122 17.82 -22.11 -3.89
CA ALA A 122 17.35 -23.19 -4.76
C ALA A 122 16.04 -23.83 -4.26
N ALA A 123 15.84 -23.92 -2.96
CA ALA A 123 14.58 -24.41 -2.39
C ALA A 123 13.44 -23.42 -2.64
N ALA A 124 13.67 -22.12 -2.45
CA ALA A 124 12.67 -21.08 -2.69
C ALA A 124 12.21 -21.00 -4.16
N ALA A 125 13.05 -21.42 -5.11
CA ALA A 125 12.74 -21.40 -6.53
C ALA A 125 11.89 -22.60 -7.03
N GLN A 126 11.60 -23.57 -6.16
CA GLN A 126 10.75 -24.71 -6.51
C GLN A 126 9.27 -24.27 -6.61
N ASP A 127 8.56 -24.77 -7.61
CA ASP A 127 7.16 -24.40 -7.90
C ASP A 127 6.21 -24.57 -6.71
N ASN A 128 6.41 -25.61 -5.93
CA ASN A 128 5.57 -25.96 -4.79
C ASN A 128 6.02 -25.36 -3.46
N TYR A 129 7.15 -24.64 -3.42
CA TYR A 129 7.72 -24.16 -2.16
C TYR A 129 6.77 -23.20 -1.44
N PHE A 130 6.25 -22.19 -2.15
CA PHE A 130 5.31 -21.24 -1.58
C PHE A 130 4.01 -21.92 -1.15
N THR A 131 3.42 -22.74 -2.01
CA THR A 131 2.18 -23.46 -1.70
C THR A 131 2.35 -24.36 -0.49
N SER A 132 3.44 -25.16 -0.43
CA SER A 132 3.74 -26.02 0.71
C SER A 132 3.94 -25.24 2.02
N PHE A 133 4.51 -24.02 1.92
CA PHE A 133 4.67 -23.14 3.07
C PHE A 133 3.32 -22.64 3.58
N ILE A 134 2.47 -22.04 2.72
CA ILE A 134 1.21 -21.43 3.17
C ILE A 134 0.17 -22.46 3.60
N THR A 135 0.22 -23.69 3.08
CA THR A 135 -0.67 -24.79 3.48
C THR A 135 -0.20 -25.52 4.75
N SER A 136 1.01 -25.23 5.23
CA SER A 136 1.49 -25.76 6.50
C SER A 136 0.71 -25.14 7.68
N PRO A 137 0.25 -25.93 8.66
CA PRO A 137 -0.55 -25.38 9.76
C PRO A 137 0.27 -24.61 10.80
N VAL A 138 1.59 -24.73 10.82
CA VAL A 138 2.44 -24.15 11.88
C VAL A 138 3.28 -23.00 11.38
N SER A 139 4.03 -23.20 10.28
CA SER A 139 5.04 -22.26 9.83
C SER A 139 4.47 -20.87 9.48
N PRO A 140 3.42 -20.72 8.65
CA PRO A 140 2.91 -19.38 8.31
C PRO A 140 2.31 -18.66 9.51
N VAL A 141 1.71 -19.41 10.46
CA VAL A 141 1.19 -18.84 11.71
C VAL A 141 2.33 -18.24 12.55
N LEU A 142 3.41 -18.99 12.77
CA LEU A 142 4.55 -18.49 13.56
C LEU A 142 5.15 -17.22 12.99
N PHE A 143 5.34 -17.14 11.66
CA PHE A 143 5.89 -15.94 11.01
C PHE A 143 4.90 -14.78 11.06
N ALA A 144 3.59 -15.01 10.92
CA ALA A 144 2.57 -13.98 11.06
C ALA A 144 2.53 -13.42 12.50
N LEU A 145 2.60 -14.28 13.51
CA LEU A 145 2.64 -13.87 14.91
C LEU A 145 3.91 -13.09 15.26
N LEU A 146 5.06 -13.50 14.72
CA LEU A 146 6.32 -12.77 14.87
C LEU A 146 6.21 -11.36 14.28
N PHE A 147 5.72 -11.26 13.03
CA PHE A 147 5.58 -9.97 12.34
C PHE A 147 4.59 -9.05 13.05
N MET A 148 3.45 -9.60 13.49
CA MET A 148 2.46 -8.86 14.28
C MET A 148 3.03 -8.38 15.62
N GLY A 149 3.82 -9.20 16.29
CA GLY A 149 4.49 -8.85 17.56
C GLY A 149 5.45 -7.67 17.39
N VAL A 150 6.26 -7.67 16.33
CA VAL A 150 7.18 -6.56 16.00
C VAL A 150 6.38 -5.28 15.71
N THR A 151 5.32 -5.38 14.89
CA THR A 151 4.44 -4.25 14.58
C THR A 151 3.83 -3.65 15.86
N ALA A 152 3.29 -4.50 16.71
CA ALA A 152 2.67 -4.08 17.98
C ALA A 152 3.68 -3.43 18.93
N PHE A 153 4.90 -3.96 19.02
CA PHE A 153 5.98 -3.39 19.82
C PHE A 153 6.32 -1.94 19.38
N ILE A 154 6.36 -1.69 18.09
CA ILE A 154 6.65 -0.35 17.55
C ILE A 154 5.51 0.61 17.89
N VAL A 155 4.25 0.22 17.65
CA VAL A 155 3.07 1.06 17.94
C VAL A 155 2.91 1.31 19.45
N TYR A 156 3.28 0.34 20.29
CA TYR A 156 3.29 0.47 21.75
C TYR A 156 4.19 1.61 22.24
N ASN A 157 5.32 1.85 21.56
CA ASN A 157 6.27 2.92 21.88
C ASN A 157 5.78 4.33 21.43
N GLY A 158 4.65 4.43 20.77
CA GLY A 158 4.00 5.69 20.42
C GLY A 158 4.42 6.28 19.08
N VAL A 159 3.94 7.50 18.82
CA VAL A 159 4.14 8.15 17.51
C VAL A 159 5.60 8.56 17.32
N GLU A 160 6.16 9.40 18.19
CA GLU A 160 7.52 9.91 18.05
C GLU A 160 8.59 8.84 18.34
N GLY A 161 8.46 8.11 19.46
CA GLY A 161 9.46 7.12 19.89
C GLY A 161 9.42 5.78 19.14
N GLY A 162 8.27 5.43 18.53
CA GLY A 162 8.05 4.21 17.76
C GLY A 162 7.94 4.48 16.27
N ILE A 163 6.78 4.94 15.83
CA ILE A 163 6.41 5.06 14.41
C ILE A 163 7.38 5.96 13.64
N GLU A 164 7.56 7.19 14.10
CA GLU A 164 8.41 8.17 13.43
C GLU A 164 9.87 7.74 13.42
N ARG A 165 10.38 7.23 14.56
CA ARG A 165 11.78 6.78 14.67
C ARG A 165 12.07 5.64 13.70
N VAL A 166 11.17 4.66 13.61
CA VAL A 166 11.30 3.52 12.70
C VAL A 166 11.23 3.99 11.25
N SER A 167 10.25 4.83 10.89
CA SER A 167 10.10 5.34 9.53
C SER A 167 11.29 6.19 9.09
N ARG A 168 11.85 7.02 9.97
CA ARG A 168 13.06 7.80 9.69
C ARG A 168 14.29 6.96 9.37
N CYS A 169 14.38 5.77 9.94
CA CYS A 169 15.47 4.84 9.66
C CYS A 169 15.18 4.00 8.41
N MET A 170 13.99 3.38 8.36
CA MET A 170 13.67 2.40 7.32
C MET A 170 13.46 3.03 5.94
N MET A 171 12.80 4.19 5.84
CA MET A 171 12.44 4.75 4.54
C MET A 171 13.66 5.18 3.68
N PRO A 172 14.67 5.86 4.22
CA PRO A 172 15.89 6.14 3.44
C PRO A 172 16.64 4.86 3.04
N ILE A 173 16.73 3.87 3.93
CA ILE A 173 17.39 2.58 3.62
C ILE A 173 16.62 1.86 2.52
N LEU A 174 15.29 1.79 2.61
CA LEU A 174 14.43 1.20 1.58
C LEU A 174 14.70 1.84 0.21
N LEU A 175 14.72 3.18 0.15
CA LEU A 175 14.98 3.88 -1.12
C LEU A 175 16.36 3.52 -1.70
N VAL A 176 17.40 3.49 -0.85
CA VAL A 176 18.76 3.08 -1.29
C VAL A 176 18.75 1.64 -1.80
N LEU A 177 18.12 0.72 -1.09
CA LEU A 177 18.03 -0.69 -1.49
C LEU A 177 17.31 -0.86 -2.83
N VAL A 178 16.16 -0.17 -3.02
CA VAL A 178 15.42 -0.21 -4.30
C VAL A 178 16.29 0.31 -5.44
N VAL A 179 17.00 1.43 -5.25
CA VAL A 179 17.91 1.99 -6.27
C VAL A 179 19.06 1.02 -6.59
N VAL A 180 19.68 0.42 -5.58
CA VAL A 180 20.78 -0.53 -5.76
C VAL A 180 20.31 -1.77 -6.53
N ILE A 181 19.18 -2.36 -6.15
CA ILE A 181 18.65 -3.55 -6.83
C ILE A 181 18.19 -3.20 -8.25
N ALA A 182 17.54 -2.04 -8.46
CA ALA A 182 17.15 -1.57 -9.79
C ALA A 182 18.38 -1.39 -10.68
N GLY A 183 19.42 -0.70 -10.20
CA GLY A 183 20.68 -0.56 -10.93
C GLY A 183 21.31 -1.90 -11.29
N TYR A 184 21.32 -2.86 -10.37
CA TYR A 184 21.80 -4.21 -10.64
C TYR A 184 20.94 -4.93 -11.71
N SER A 185 19.61 -4.80 -11.64
CA SER A 185 18.70 -5.41 -12.61
C SER A 185 18.98 -4.97 -14.06
N LEU A 186 19.43 -3.74 -14.26
CA LEU A 186 19.78 -3.21 -15.58
C LEU A 186 21.07 -3.81 -16.14
N THR A 187 21.95 -4.35 -15.30
CA THR A 187 23.21 -5.00 -15.75
C THR A 187 23.03 -6.48 -16.11
N LEU A 188 21.86 -7.04 -15.86
CA LEU A 188 21.57 -8.44 -16.14
C LEU A 188 21.54 -8.74 -17.64
N HIS A 189 22.00 -9.92 -18.01
CA HIS A 189 21.91 -10.48 -19.36
C HIS A 189 21.77 -11.99 -19.27
N HIS A 190 21.00 -12.56 -20.18
CA HIS A 190 20.79 -14.00 -20.28
C HIS A 190 20.48 -14.37 -21.74
N VAL A 191 20.98 -15.53 -22.16
CA VAL A 191 20.63 -16.11 -23.47
C VAL A 191 19.53 -17.12 -23.24
N ASP A 192 18.38 -16.90 -23.86
CA ASP A 192 17.22 -17.79 -23.73
C ASP A 192 17.40 -19.11 -24.50
N GLU A 193 16.46 -20.03 -24.36
CA GLU A 193 16.49 -21.35 -25.03
C GLU A 193 16.49 -21.23 -26.58
N SER A 194 16.04 -20.10 -27.12
CA SER A 194 16.05 -19.83 -28.57
C SER A 194 17.39 -19.26 -29.07
N GLY A 195 18.36 -19.01 -28.17
CA GLY A 195 19.65 -18.39 -28.47
C GLY A 195 19.59 -16.85 -28.54
N GLN A 196 18.47 -16.23 -28.20
CA GLN A 196 18.34 -14.76 -28.17
C GLN A 196 18.88 -14.20 -26.85
N MET A 197 19.80 -13.21 -26.95
CA MET A 197 20.27 -12.49 -25.78
C MET A 197 19.20 -11.48 -25.34
N ARG A 198 18.79 -11.57 -24.06
CA ARG A 198 17.93 -10.60 -23.38
C ARG A 198 18.76 -9.83 -22.35
N THR A 199 18.57 -8.51 -22.31
CA THR A 199 19.28 -7.66 -21.36
C THR A 199 18.30 -6.93 -20.42
N GLY A 200 18.80 -6.51 -19.25
CA GLY A 200 18.02 -5.68 -18.33
C GLY A 200 17.61 -4.33 -18.95
N MET A 201 18.44 -3.83 -19.88
CA MET A 201 18.12 -2.60 -20.60
C MET A 201 16.93 -2.78 -21.56
N ASP A 202 16.82 -3.95 -22.23
CA ASP A 202 15.64 -4.28 -23.05
C ASP A 202 14.36 -4.35 -22.19
N GLY A 203 14.49 -4.93 -20.99
CA GLY A 203 13.40 -4.96 -20.02
C GLY A 203 13.00 -3.56 -19.50
N LEU A 204 13.97 -2.68 -19.29
CA LEU A 204 13.68 -1.27 -18.95
C LEU A 204 12.99 -0.56 -20.11
N LEU A 205 13.49 -0.76 -21.34
CA LEU A 205 12.90 -0.18 -22.54
C LEU A 205 11.45 -0.66 -22.72
N TYR A 206 11.17 -1.95 -22.51
CA TYR A 206 9.82 -2.49 -22.48
C TYR A 206 8.94 -1.78 -21.43
N TYR A 207 9.46 -1.55 -20.23
CA TYR A 207 8.73 -0.91 -19.14
C TYR A 207 8.37 0.55 -19.44
N ILE A 208 9.28 1.34 -20.01
CA ILE A 208 9.07 2.78 -20.24
C ILE A 208 8.45 3.11 -21.59
N THR A 209 8.49 2.19 -22.57
CA THR A 209 7.93 2.43 -23.89
C THR A 209 6.42 2.24 -23.86
N PRO A 210 5.61 3.22 -24.34
CA PRO A 210 4.18 3.05 -24.47
C PRO A 210 3.83 2.04 -25.56
N HIS A 211 3.11 0.98 -25.21
CA HIS A 211 2.60 -0.01 -26.15
C HIS A 211 1.12 0.24 -26.41
N PHE A 212 0.78 0.49 -27.69
CA PHE A 212 -0.59 0.79 -28.13
C PHE A 212 -1.24 -0.37 -28.89
N GLU A 213 -0.56 -1.51 -28.98
CA GLU A 213 -1.06 -2.69 -29.69
C GLU A 213 -2.37 -3.19 -29.08
N GLY A 214 -3.40 -3.35 -29.90
CA GLY A 214 -4.72 -3.79 -29.45
C GLY A 214 -5.46 -2.78 -28.54
N LEU A 215 -5.06 -1.51 -28.51
CA LEU A 215 -5.71 -0.49 -27.67
C LEU A 215 -7.09 -0.13 -28.26
N THR A 216 -8.13 -0.67 -27.63
CA THR A 216 -9.52 -0.27 -27.84
C THR A 216 -9.95 0.71 -26.74
N PHE A 217 -11.08 1.38 -26.91
CA PHE A 217 -11.65 2.24 -25.86
C PHE A 217 -11.94 1.46 -24.57
N SER A 218 -12.44 0.23 -24.66
CA SER A 218 -12.66 -0.64 -23.50
C SER A 218 -11.34 -0.98 -22.79
N ARG A 219 -10.29 -1.31 -23.57
CA ARG A 219 -8.96 -1.58 -23.00
C ARG A 219 -8.36 -0.36 -22.32
N PHE A 220 -8.50 0.84 -22.92
CA PHE A 220 -8.07 2.09 -22.31
C PHE A 220 -8.77 2.33 -20.95
N LEU A 221 -10.10 2.14 -20.90
CA LEU A 221 -10.85 2.27 -19.64
C LEU A 221 -10.37 1.27 -18.59
N GLN A 222 -10.07 0.03 -18.98
CA GLN A 222 -9.53 -0.97 -18.05
C GLN A 222 -8.16 -0.53 -17.51
N ILE A 223 -7.24 -0.06 -18.34
CA ILE A 223 -5.93 0.46 -17.91
C ILE A 223 -6.11 1.65 -16.94
N LEU A 224 -7.03 2.55 -17.25
CA LEU A 224 -7.36 3.68 -16.36
C LEU A 224 -7.85 3.21 -14.99
N LEU A 225 -8.75 2.23 -14.94
CA LEU A 225 -9.30 1.69 -13.70
C LEU A 225 -8.25 0.89 -12.91
N ASP A 226 -7.39 0.12 -13.59
CA ASP A 226 -6.29 -0.60 -12.97
C ASP A 226 -5.28 0.39 -12.33
N ALA A 227 -4.94 1.48 -13.05
CA ALA A 227 -4.06 2.54 -12.54
C ALA A 227 -4.69 3.31 -11.36
N MET A 228 -5.99 3.60 -11.42
CA MET A 228 -6.73 4.21 -10.31
C MET A 228 -6.74 3.33 -9.07
N SER A 229 -7.07 2.05 -9.24
CA SER A 229 -7.11 1.07 -8.16
C SER A 229 -5.74 0.90 -7.50
N GLN A 230 -4.67 0.89 -8.31
CA GLN A 230 -3.29 0.84 -7.81
C GLN A 230 -2.95 2.07 -6.99
N LEU A 231 -3.22 3.26 -7.52
CA LEU A 231 -2.93 4.52 -6.85
C LEU A 231 -3.69 4.68 -5.53
N PHE A 232 -4.95 4.29 -5.54
CA PHE A 232 -5.84 4.36 -4.40
C PHE A 232 -5.34 3.49 -3.23
N PHE A 233 -4.92 2.27 -3.55
CA PHE A 233 -4.33 1.36 -2.58
C PHE A 233 -2.96 1.86 -2.07
N SER A 234 -2.10 2.34 -2.99
CA SER A 234 -0.75 2.80 -2.68
C SER A 234 -0.74 3.97 -1.71
N LEU A 235 -1.56 5.00 -1.92
CA LEU A 235 -1.56 6.22 -1.09
C LEU A 235 -2.20 6.05 0.29
N SER A 236 -2.71 4.88 0.64
CA SER A 236 -3.39 4.61 1.93
C SER A 236 -4.53 5.60 2.23
N VAL A 237 -5.25 6.07 1.19
CA VAL A 237 -6.36 7.00 1.32
C VAL A 237 -7.69 6.29 1.59
N SER A 238 -8.64 6.98 2.21
CA SER A 238 -9.99 6.49 2.54
C SER A 238 -10.05 5.27 3.48
N MET A 239 -8.93 4.92 4.12
CA MET A 239 -8.84 3.90 5.16
C MET A 239 -8.53 4.48 6.55
N GLY A 240 -8.69 5.79 6.71
CA GLY A 240 -8.54 6.48 7.99
C GLY A 240 -7.09 6.69 8.47
N ILE A 241 -6.10 6.12 7.79
CA ILE A 241 -4.68 6.24 8.16
C ILE A 241 -4.21 7.68 7.98
N MET A 242 -4.44 8.28 6.81
CA MET A 242 -4.00 9.65 6.51
C MET A 242 -4.77 10.69 7.34
N ILE A 243 -6.04 10.42 7.72
CA ILE A 243 -6.79 11.23 8.67
C ILE A 243 -6.12 11.13 10.06
N THR A 244 -5.81 9.93 10.53
CA THR A 244 -5.16 9.72 11.84
C THR A 244 -3.80 10.39 11.89
N TYR A 245 -2.95 10.22 10.86
CA TYR A 245 -1.64 10.86 10.80
C TYR A 245 -1.77 12.39 10.67
N GLY A 246 -2.73 12.88 9.89
CA GLY A 246 -3.09 14.30 9.83
C GLY A 246 -3.41 14.87 11.21
N SER A 247 -4.12 14.12 12.07
CA SER A 247 -4.46 14.57 13.42
C SER A 247 -3.24 14.80 14.34
N TYR A 248 -2.10 14.17 14.02
CA TYR A 248 -0.83 14.30 14.74
C TYR A 248 0.08 15.40 14.15
N VAL A 249 -0.30 16.02 13.05
CA VAL A 249 0.48 17.09 12.41
C VAL A 249 0.34 18.37 13.20
N LYS A 250 1.47 19.01 13.50
CA LYS A 250 1.50 20.32 14.18
C LYS A 250 0.94 21.42 13.27
N PRO A 251 0.34 22.49 13.85
CA PRO A 251 -0.20 23.62 13.05
C PRO A 251 0.81 24.32 12.15
N GLU A 252 2.10 24.34 12.55
CA GLU A 252 3.17 25.04 11.84
C GLU A 252 3.66 24.30 10.58
N VAL A 253 3.26 23.04 10.40
CA VAL A 253 3.69 22.22 9.25
C VAL A 253 2.98 22.66 7.99
N ASN A 254 3.75 22.93 6.94
CA ASN A 254 3.22 23.24 5.61
C ASN A 254 2.66 21.99 4.95
N LEU A 255 1.33 21.87 4.90
CA LEU A 255 0.67 20.69 4.32
C LEU A 255 0.88 20.58 2.81
N ASN A 256 0.93 21.71 2.07
CA ASN A 256 1.15 21.67 0.63
C ASN A 256 2.48 21.00 0.30
N LYS A 257 3.53 21.38 1.04
CA LYS A 257 4.86 20.77 0.88
C LYS A 257 4.88 19.32 1.32
N ALA A 258 4.24 19.01 2.44
CA ALA A 258 4.21 17.65 2.97
C ALA A 258 3.46 16.68 2.03
N VAL A 259 2.28 17.03 1.54
CA VAL A 259 1.50 16.22 0.57
C VAL A 259 2.30 15.96 -0.69
N ASN A 260 2.93 17.01 -1.27
CA ASN A 260 3.78 16.83 -2.45
C ASN A 260 4.97 15.90 -2.19
N GLN A 261 5.61 15.99 -1.01
CA GLN A 261 6.73 15.11 -0.66
C GLN A 261 6.29 13.65 -0.51
N ILE A 262 5.12 13.39 0.10
CA ILE A 262 4.56 12.03 0.22
C ILE A 262 4.25 11.47 -1.17
N GLU A 263 3.58 12.25 -2.02
CA GLU A 263 3.22 11.90 -3.40
C GLU A 263 4.47 11.55 -4.23
N ILE A 264 5.51 12.38 -4.18
CA ILE A 264 6.77 12.15 -4.91
C ILE A 264 7.48 10.92 -4.38
N PHE A 265 7.50 10.70 -3.07
CA PHE A 265 8.19 9.57 -2.47
C PHE A 265 7.52 8.25 -2.84
N ASP A 266 6.20 8.14 -2.68
CA ASP A 266 5.43 6.94 -3.04
C ASP A 266 5.56 6.61 -4.54
N THR A 267 5.32 7.61 -5.39
CA THR A 267 5.43 7.45 -6.85
C THR A 267 6.85 7.09 -7.28
N GLY A 268 7.85 7.74 -6.70
CA GLY A 268 9.26 7.45 -6.98
C GLY A 268 9.63 6.02 -6.63
N VAL A 269 9.20 5.52 -5.49
CA VAL A 269 9.43 4.11 -5.10
C VAL A 269 8.67 3.16 -6.01
N ALA A 270 7.41 3.45 -6.39
CA ALA A 270 6.65 2.61 -7.32
C ALA A 270 7.34 2.50 -8.69
N LEU A 271 7.79 3.62 -9.25
CA LEU A 271 8.52 3.65 -10.54
C LEU A 271 9.85 2.89 -10.46
N LEU A 272 10.62 3.08 -9.39
CA LEU A 272 11.87 2.36 -9.15
C LEU A 272 11.63 0.86 -8.93
N ALA A 273 10.55 0.46 -8.27
CA ALA A 273 10.17 -0.93 -8.11
C ALA A 273 9.82 -1.59 -9.46
N GLY A 274 9.15 -0.85 -10.37
CA GLY A 274 8.96 -1.28 -11.75
C GLY A 274 10.29 -1.51 -12.48
N ALA A 275 11.21 -0.54 -12.37
CA ALA A 275 12.57 -0.63 -12.94
C ALA A 275 13.45 -1.70 -12.26
N MET A 276 13.15 -2.10 -11.05
CA MET A 276 13.81 -3.19 -10.32
C MET A 276 13.33 -4.57 -10.77
N ILE A 277 12.02 -4.75 -10.91
CA ILE A 277 11.38 -6.05 -11.08
C ILE A 277 11.21 -6.42 -12.55
N ILE A 278 10.69 -5.51 -13.36
CA ILE A 278 10.38 -5.80 -14.77
C ILE A 278 11.62 -6.19 -15.57
N PRO A 279 12.76 -5.45 -15.51
CA PRO A 279 13.98 -5.88 -16.19
C PRO A 279 14.49 -7.25 -15.73
N ALA A 280 14.48 -7.52 -14.43
CA ALA A 280 14.95 -8.79 -13.89
C ALA A 280 14.09 -9.97 -14.38
N VAL A 281 12.75 -9.84 -14.34
CA VAL A 281 11.84 -10.88 -14.84
C VAL A 281 11.95 -11.02 -16.36
N PHE A 282 12.04 -9.92 -17.11
CA PHE A 282 12.15 -9.91 -18.56
C PHE A 282 13.37 -10.69 -19.05
N VAL A 283 14.53 -10.50 -18.40
CA VAL A 283 15.78 -11.17 -18.78
C VAL A 283 15.68 -12.70 -18.67
N PHE A 284 15.10 -13.23 -17.61
CA PHE A 284 15.10 -14.67 -17.33
C PHE A 284 13.81 -15.39 -17.77
N SER A 285 12.67 -14.69 -17.85
CA SER A 285 11.37 -15.30 -18.10
C SER A 285 10.57 -14.62 -19.22
N GLY A 286 11.09 -13.56 -19.81
CA GLY A 286 10.34 -12.76 -20.78
C GLY A 286 9.12 -12.07 -20.17
N THR A 287 8.21 -11.62 -21.02
CA THR A 287 6.95 -10.96 -20.60
C THR A 287 5.99 -11.91 -19.89
N ASP A 288 6.05 -13.21 -20.22
CA ASP A 288 5.17 -14.24 -19.66
C ASP A 288 5.48 -14.57 -18.19
N GLY A 289 6.67 -14.20 -17.71
CA GLY A 289 7.07 -14.35 -16.31
C GLY A 289 6.36 -13.42 -15.32
N MET A 290 5.64 -12.41 -15.83
CA MET A 290 4.95 -11.42 -14.99
C MET A 290 3.61 -11.97 -14.49
N SER A 291 3.65 -12.61 -13.32
CA SER A 291 2.48 -13.14 -12.62
C SER A 291 1.76 -12.08 -11.78
N ALA A 292 0.46 -12.27 -11.54
CA ALA A 292 -0.32 -11.39 -10.67
C ALA A 292 -0.12 -11.68 -9.18
N GLY A 293 -0.17 -10.63 -8.37
CA GLY A 293 -0.24 -10.72 -6.92
C GLY A 293 0.94 -11.44 -6.25
N PRO A 294 0.67 -12.25 -5.20
CA PRO A 294 1.71 -12.97 -4.46
C PRO A 294 2.60 -13.88 -5.31
N SER A 295 2.07 -14.43 -6.41
CA SER A 295 2.82 -15.32 -7.29
C SER A 295 4.04 -14.65 -7.92
N LEU A 296 3.98 -13.35 -8.23
CA LEU A 296 5.15 -12.61 -8.71
C LEU A 296 6.28 -12.62 -7.67
N MET A 297 5.95 -12.32 -6.43
CA MET A 297 6.93 -12.15 -5.36
C MET A 297 7.46 -13.48 -4.82
N PHE A 298 6.60 -14.48 -4.66
CA PHE A 298 6.93 -15.72 -3.95
C PHE A 298 7.18 -16.92 -4.86
N ILE A 299 6.91 -16.81 -6.17
CA ILE A 299 7.16 -17.88 -7.15
C ILE A 299 8.08 -17.37 -8.27
N SER A 300 7.69 -16.31 -9.00
CA SER A 300 8.46 -15.85 -10.18
C SER A 300 9.81 -15.25 -9.80
N LEU A 301 9.86 -14.31 -8.87
CA LEU A 301 11.12 -13.68 -8.46
C LEU A 301 12.12 -14.65 -7.82
N PRO A 302 11.75 -15.61 -6.96
CA PRO A 302 12.69 -16.63 -6.49
C PRO A 302 13.35 -17.44 -7.61
N LYS A 303 12.63 -17.76 -8.69
CA LYS A 303 13.22 -18.41 -9.88
C LYS A 303 14.25 -17.51 -10.58
N VAL A 304 13.89 -16.23 -10.74
CA VAL A 304 14.80 -15.21 -11.29
C VAL A 304 16.07 -15.10 -10.43
N PHE A 305 15.95 -15.03 -9.11
CA PHE A 305 17.11 -15.00 -8.22
C PHE A 305 17.93 -16.29 -8.27
N ALA A 306 17.31 -17.45 -8.39
CA ALA A 306 18.06 -18.71 -8.57
C ALA A 306 18.83 -18.73 -9.89
N ALA A 307 18.25 -18.22 -10.97
CA ALA A 307 18.91 -18.11 -12.27
C ALA A 307 20.11 -17.14 -12.27
N MET A 308 20.14 -16.15 -11.37
CA MET A 308 21.31 -15.26 -11.15
C MET A 308 22.47 -15.95 -10.43
N GLY A 309 22.34 -17.21 -9.99
CA GLY A 309 23.38 -17.95 -9.27
C GLY A 309 23.72 -17.35 -7.90
N LYS A 310 25.01 -17.26 -7.56
CA LYS A 310 25.46 -16.76 -6.23
C LYS A 310 25.02 -15.31 -5.95
N ALA A 311 25.01 -14.45 -6.96
CA ALA A 311 24.55 -13.07 -6.81
C ALA A 311 23.06 -13.00 -6.45
N GLY A 312 22.25 -13.92 -6.98
CA GLY A 312 20.81 -13.97 -6.71
C GLY A 312 20.44 -14.24 -5.26
N THR A 313 21.28 -14.98 -4.51
CA THR A 313 21.07 -15.15 -3.06
C THR A 313 21.18 -13.81 -2.33
N PHE A 314 22.17 -13.01 -2.64
CA PHE A 314 22.37 -11.69 -2.03
C PHE A 314 21.30 -10.69 -2.48
N VAL A 315 21.00 -10.64 -3.78
CA VAL A 315 19.94 -9.77 -4.34
C VAL A 315 18.57 -10.13 -3.77
N GLY A 316 18.25 -11.42 -3.68
CA GLY A 316 17.01 -11.90 -3.09
C GLY A 316 16.90 -11.53 -1.61
N LEU A 317 18.00 -11.63 -0.84
CA LEU A 317 18.02 -11.16 0.55
C LEU A 317 17.73 -9.65 0.63
N LEU A 318 18.41 -8.83 -0.16
CA LEU A 318 18.18 -7.38 -0.18
C LEU A 318 16.73 -7.05 -0.59
N PHE A 319 16.20 -7.76 -1.58
CA PHE A 319 14.81 -7.60 -2.02
C PHE A 319 13.80 -7.90 -0.89
N PHE A 320 13.93 -9.03 -0.21
CA PHE A 320 13.00 -9.39 0.87
C PHE A 320 13.19 -8.52 2.12
N VAL A 321 14.40 -8.03 2.43
CA VAL A 321 14.62 -7.01 3.48
C VAL A 321 13.93 -5.70 3.11
N THR A 322 14.04 -5.24 1.86
CA THR A 322 13.32 -4.07 1.35
C THR A 322 11.81 -4.25 1.50
N THR A 323 11.31 -5.43 1.16
CA THR A 323 9.89 -5.78 1.25
C THR A 323 9.42 -5.85 2.71
N ILE A 324 10.25 -6.35 3.65
CA ILE A 324 9.96 -6.27 5.10
C ILE A 324 9.77 -4.81 5.53
N PHE A 325 10.65 -3.90 5.10
CA PHE A 325 10.55 -2.50 5.48
C PHE A 325 9.26 -1.86 4.96
N ALA A 326 8.94 -2.09 3.69
CA ALA A 326 7.69 -1.61 3.09
C ALA A 326 6.44 -2.18 3.80
N THR A 327 6.42 -3.48 4.05
CA THR A 327 5.29 -4.15 4.71
C THR A 327 5.14 -3.70 6.15
N LEU A 328 6.25 -3.59 6.90
CA LEU A 328 6.23 -3.24 8.32
C LEU A 328 5.78 -1.80 8.55
N THR A 329 6.27 -0.84 7.77
CA THR A 329 5.86 0.57 7.90
C THR A 329 4.38 0.77 7.60
N SER A 330 3.84 0.07 6.61
CA SER A 330 2.40 0.07 6.32
C SER A 330 1.59 -0.61 7.43
N CYS A 331 2.03 -1.76 7.93
CA CYS A 331 1.37 -2.49 9.01
C CYS A 331 1.30 -1.68 10.32
N ILE A 332 2.38 -0.96 10.65
CA ILE A 332 2.43 -0.02 11.77
C ILE A 332 1.35 1.06 11.61
N SER A 333 1.19 1.62 10.42
CA SER A 333 0.22 2.68 10.13
C SER A 333 -1.21 2.20 10.24
N VAL A 334 -1.49 0.98 9.76
CA VAL A 334 -2.81 0.32 9.91
C VAL A 334 -3.14 0.12 11.39
N LEU A 335 -2.22 -0.47 12.16
CA LEU A 335 -2.44 -0.71 13.60
C LEU A 335 -2.57 0.61 14.39
N GLU A 336 -1.81 1.65 14.02
CA GLU A 336 -1.92 2.97 14.64
C GLU A 336 -3.28 3.61 14.39
N SER A 337 -3.80 3.53 13.16
CA SER A 337 -5.14 4.05 12.84
C SER A 337 -6.22 3.39 13.70
N ILE A 338 -6.14 2.07 13.89
CA ILE A 338 -7.06 1.33 14.76
C ILE A 338 -6.87 1.75 16.22
N THR A 339 -5.63 1.83 16.68
CA THR A 339 -5.29 2.20 18.06
C THR A 339 -5.82 3.58 18.40
N ALA A 340 -5.63 4.56 17.52
CA ALA A 340 -6.08 5.93 17.74
C ALA A 340 -7.60 6.02 17.86
N ASN A 341 -8.34 5.41 16.92
CA ASN A 341 -9.81 5.36 16.99
C ASN A 341 -10.29 4.66 18.26
N CYS A 342 -9.71 3.51 18.64
CA CYS A 342 -10.08 2.81 19.87
C CYS A 342 -9.79 3.64 21.13
N MET A 343 -8.65 4.35 21.17
CA MET A 343 -8.34 5.24 22.30
C MET A 343 -9.35 6.37 22.44
N GLU A 344 -9.81 6.94 21.32
CA GLU A 344 -10.81 8.01 21.29
C GLU A 344 -12.19 7.50 21.73
N ILE A 345 -12.63 6.33 21.23
CA ILE A 345 -13.96 5.77 21.53
C ILE A 345 -14.05 5.29 22.98
N PHE A 346 -13.05 4.53 23.43
CA PHE A 346 -13.07 3.88 24.74
C PHE A 346 -12.39 4.69 25.84
N HIS A 347 -11.84 5.88 25.52
CA HIS A 347 -11.10 6.75 26.44
C HIS A 347 -9.96 6.04 27.19
N THR A 348 -9.30 5.09 26.53
CA THR A 348 -8.26 4.25 27.09
C THR A 348 -6.84 4.79 26.80
N GLY A 349 -5.86 4.34 27.58
CA GLY A 349 -4.46 4.68 27.32
C GLY A 349 -3.83 3.80 26.25
N ARG A 350 -2.90 4.37 25.45
CA ARG A 350 -2.21 3.70 24.34
C ARG A 350 -1.71 2.28 24.67
N LYS A 351 -0.93 2.14 25.75
CA LYS A 351 -0.34 0.86 26.13
C LYS A 351 -1.37 -0.24 26.32
N LYS A 352 -2.47 0.06 27.03
CA LYS A 352 -3.56 -0.89 27.25
C LYS A 352 -4.28 -1.22 25.92
N THR A 353 -4.57 -0.21 25.12
CA THR A 353 -5.25 -0.40 23.83
C THR A 353 -4.42 -1.27 22.89
N VAL A 354 -3.12 -0.97 22.73
CA VAL A 354 -2.23 -1.75 21.87
C VAL A 354 -2.13 -3.20 22.33
N LEU A 355 -2.00 -3.45 23.65
CA LEU A 355 -1.93 -4.82 24.15
C LEU A 355 -3.21 -5.62 23.85
N VAL A 356 -4.39 -5.03 24.07
CA VAL A 356 -5.66 -5.69 23.75
C VAL A 356 -5.77 -5.97 22.24
N LEU A 357 -5.47 -4.96 21.40
CA LEU A 357 -5.49 -5.13 19.96
C LEU A 357 -4.48 -6.16 19.48
N THR A 358 -3.30 -6.22 20.10
CA THR A 358 -2.29 -7.25 19.79
C THR A 358 -2.85 -8.65 19.99
N VAL A 359 -3.48 -8.94 21.13
CA VAL A 359 -4.08 -10.25 21.39
C VAL A 359 -5.15 -10.59 20.36
N ILE A 360 -6.02 -9.62 20.03
CA ILE A 360 -7.07 -9.82 19.03
C ILE A 360 -6.46 -10.12 17.65
N TYR A 361 -5.44 -9.36 17.22
CA TYR A 361 -4.85 -9.54 15.89
C TYR A 361 -3.88 -10.71 15.80
N LEU A 362 -3.26 -11.15 16.89
CA LEU A 362 -2.54 -12.42 16.92
C LEU A 362 -3.51 -13.59 16.64
N ALA A 363 -4.68 -13.60 17.27
CA ALA A 363 -5.70 -14.61 17.03
C ALA A 363 -6.28 -14.51 15.61
N ALA A 364 -6.64 -13.31 15.17
CA ALA A 364 -7.21 -13.08 13.83
C ALA A 364 -6.23 -13.47 12.72
N SER A 365 -4.96 -13.06 12.82
CA SER A 365 -3.92 -13.41 11.84
C SER A 365 -3.65 -14.91 11.81
N ALA A 366 -3.71 -15.61 12.96
CA ALA A 366 -3.59 -17.06 13.00
C ALA A 366 -4.75 -17.73 12.24
N ILE A 367 -5.98 -17.27 12.44
CA ILE A 367 -7.17 -17.78 11.70
C ILE A 367 -7.01 -17.57 10.20
N ILE A 368 -6.61 -16.38 9.77
CA ILE A 368 -6.39 -16.08 8.34
C ILE A 368 -5.26 -16.94 7.76
N ALA A 369 -4.14 -17.10 8.48
CA ALA A 369 -3.04 -17.95 8.02
C ALA A 369 -3.47 -19.42 7.87
N LEU A 370 -4.33 -19.91 8.78
CA LEU A 370 -4.92 -21.25 8.70
C LEU A 370 -6.00 -21.39 7.62
N GLY A 371 -6.44 -20.30 7.01
CA GLY A 371 -7.37 -20.30 5.88
C GLY A 371 -6.86 -21.03 4.64
N TYR A 372 -5.54 -21.27 4.54
CA TYR A 372 -4.93 -22.07 3.48
C TYR A 372 -4.78 -23.56 3.86
N SER A 373 -5.11 -23.94 5.08
CA SER A 373 -4.96 -25.33 5.60
C SER A 373 -6.20 -25.81 6.35
N ILE A 374 -6.27 -25.57 7.66
CA ILE A 374 -7.33 -26.12 8.54
C ILE A 374 -8.70 -25.48 8.24
N PHE A 375 -8.73 -24.16 7.98
CA PHE A 375 -9.95 -23.41 7.68
C PHE A 375 -10.09 -23.12 6.19
N TYR A 376 -9.61 -24.04 5.35
CA TYR A 376 -9.65 -23.88 3.90
C TYR A 376 -11.09 -23.71 3.40
N ILE A 377 -11.35 -22.60 2.73
CA ILE A 377 -12.58 -22.30 2.01
C ILE A 377 -12.24 -21.61 0.70
N GLU A 378 -13.00 -21.92 -0.35
CA GLU A 378 -12.94 -21.19 -1.62
C GLU A 378 -14.30 -20.58 -1.91
N VAL A 379 -14.30 -19.29 -2.22
CA VAL A 379 -15.51 -18.54 -2.56
C VAL A 379 -15.29 -17.83 -3.90
N LYS A 380 -16.23 -17.94 -4.79
CA LYS A 380 -16.26 -17.12 -6.00
C LYS A 380 -16.72 -15.71 -5.63
N LEU A 381 -15.85 -14.75 -5.81
CA LEU A 381 -16.10 -13.35 -5.52
C LEU A 381 -16.91 -12.68 -6.63
N PRO A 382 -17.65 -11.60 -6.36
CA PRO A 382 -18.46 -10.90 -7.36
C PRO A 382 -17.68 -10.41 -8.58
N ASN A 383 -16.40 -10.05 -8.43
CA ASN A 383 -15.51 -9.70 -9.53
C ASN A 383 -15.04 -10.89 -10.39
N GLY A 384 -15.56 -12.10 -10.13
CA GLY A 384 -15.27 -13.32 -10.88
C GLY A 384 -14.03 -14.10 -10.41
N SER A 385 -13.19 -13.53 -9.53
CA SER A 385 -12.05 -14.26 -8.97
C SER A 385 -12.49 -15.30 -7.94
N VAL A 386 -11.67 -16.33 -7.73
CA VAL A 386 -11.84 -17.29 -6.64
C VAL A 386 -10.85 -16.93 -5.55
N GLY A 387 -11.32 -16.80 -4.33
CA GLY A 387 -10.50 -16.38 -3.21
C GLY A 387 -10.71 -17.23 -1.97
N GLN A 388 -9.66 -17.34 -1.17
CA GLN A 388 -9.67 -17.93 0.16
C GLN A 388 -9.91 -16.83 1.21
N LEU A 389 -9.82 -17.17 2.49
CA LEU A 389 -10.18 -16.27 3.59
C LEU A 389 -9.41 -14.93 3.55
N LEU A 390 -8.12 -14.95 3.21
CA LEU A 390 -7.32 -13.73 3.02
C LEU A 390 -7.88 -12.87 1.88
N ASP A 391 -8.13 -13.50 0.72
CA ASP A 391 -8.60 -12.80 -0.48
C ASP A 391 -10.00 -12.21 -0.28
N ILE A 392 -10.85 -12.89 0.51
CA ILE A 392 -12.18 -12.38 0.89
C ILE A 392 -12.05 -11.10 1.72
N MET A 393 -11.15 -11.09 2.73
CA MET A 393 -10.93 -9.90 3.56
C MET A 393 -10.35 -8.74 2.75
N ASP A 394 -9.39 -9.03 1.86
CA ASP A 394 -8.82 -8.05 0.93
C ASP A 394 -9.88 -7.49 -0.02
N TYR A 395 -10.70 -8.35 -0.62
CA TYR A 395 -11.77 -7.93 -1.51
C TYR A 395 -12.79 -7.02 -0.82
N ILE A 396 -13.27 -7.40 0.36
CA ILE A 396 -14.24 -6.59 1.11
C ILE A 396 -13.65 -5.22 1.46
N SER A 397 -12.43 -5.19 2.01
CA SER A 397 -11.80 -3.95 2.44
C SER A 397 -11.39 -3.05 1.27
N ASN A 398 -10.62 -3.58 0.32
CA ASN A 398 -9.98 -2.77 -0.72
C ASN A 398 -10.86 -2.58 -1.96
N SER A 399 -11.57 -3.63 -2.40
CA SER A 399 -12.32 -3.57 -3.64
C SER A 399 -13.74 -3.00 -3.45
N VAL A 400 -14.36 -3.20 -2.28
CA VAL A 400 -15.74 -2.76 -2.02
C VAL A 400 -15.78 -1.53 -1.12
N MET A 401 -15.21 -1.64 0.11
CA MET A 401 -15.39 -0.58 1.11
C MET A 401 -14.64 0.70 0.76
N MET A 402 -13.37 0.59 0.37
CA MET A 402 -12.55 1.79 0.13
C MET A 402 -13.09 2.67 -1.01
N PRO A 403 -13.44 2.18 -2.21
CA PRO A 403 -14.04 3.02 -3.25
C PRO A 403 -15.37 3.65 -2.83
N PHE A 404 -16.18 2.90 -2.09
CA PHE A 404 -17.46 3.41 -1.57
C PHE A 404 -17.24 4.54 -0.55
N ILE A 405 -16.31 4.38 0.39
CA ILE A 405 -15.94 5.41 1.37
C ILE A 405 -15.38 6.65 0.67
N ALA A 406 -14.50 6.48 -0.32
CA ALA A 406 -13.95 7.58 -1.08
C ALA A 406 -15.01 8.38 -1.84
N LEU A 407 -15.97 7.67 -2.44
CA LEU A 407 -17.13 8.29 -3.08
C LEU A 407 -17.91 9.17 -2.11
N LEU A 408 -18.27 8.61 -0.95
CA LEU A 408 -19.02 9.34 0.08
C LEU A 408 -18.22 10.50 0.69
N SER A 409 -16.90 10.30 0.92
CA SER A 409 -16.01 11.35 1.41
C SER A 409 -15.89 12.49 0.40
N ALA A 410 -15.71 12.19 -0.88
CA ALA A 410 -15.67 13.20 -1.94
C ALA A 410 -17.00 13.95 -2.05
N PHE A 411 -18.14 13.26 -1.89
CA PHE A 411 -19.45 13.91 -1.85
C PHE A 411 -19.61 14.83 -0.63
N LEU A 412 -19.22 14.38 0.56
CA LEU A 412 -19.26 15.18 1.80
C LEU A 412 -18.43 16.46 1.66
N ILE A 413 -17.18 16.34 1.16
CA ILE A 413 -16.27 17.46 1.02
C ILE A 413 -16.67 18.37 -0.16
N GLY A 414 -17.03 17.78 -1.30
CA GLY A 414 -17.31 18.54 -2.51
C GLY A 414 -18.61 19.32 -2.49
N TRP A 415 -19.66 18.78 -1.83
CA TRP A 415 -21.02 19.30 -1.92
C TRP A 415 -21.61 19.77 -0.59
N ILE A 416 -21.29 19.12 0.52
CA ILE A 416 -21.89 19.45 1.84
C ILE A 416 -21.02 20.43 2.61
N LYS A 417 -19.71 20.13 2.76
CA LYS A 417 -18.76 21.00 3.49
C LYS A 417 -18.13 22.07 2.60
N THR A 418 -18.23 21.91 1.32
CA THR A 418 -17.53 22.64 0.26
C THR A 418 -16.00 22.40 0.23
N PRO A 419 -15.37 22.47 -0.93
CA PRO A 419 -13.92 22.28 -1.05
C PRO A 419 -13.09 23.26 -0.22
N ASP A 420 -13.67 24.41 0.14
CA ASP A 420 -13.00 25.44 0.93
C ASP A 420 -12.63 24.93 2.32
N TYR A 421 -13.38 23.96 2.86
CA TYR A 421 -13.04 23.29 4.13
C TYR A 421 -11.62 22.72 4.14
N VAL A 422 -11.18 22.12 3.05
CA VAL A 422 -9.82 21.59 2.89
C VAL A 422 -8.85 22.68 2.44
N ILE A 423 -9.26 23.56 1.54
CA ILE A 423 -8.41 24.63 1.00
C ILE A 423 -7.94 25.58 2.11
N GLU A 424 -8.83 26.00 2.99
CA GLU A 424 -8.51 26.84 4.15
C GLU A 424 -7.45 26.16 5.05
N GLU A 425 -7.59 24.85 5.27
CA GLU A 425 -6.63 24.10 6.08
C GLU A 425 -5.27 23.97 5.38
N MET A 426 -5.27 23.78 4.06
CA MET A 426 -4.04 23.73 3.26
C MET A 426 -3.31 25.08 3.21
N GLU A 427 -4.05 26.20 3.31
CA GLU A 427 -3.52 27.57 3.32
C GLU A 427 -3.30 28.13 4.76
N SER A 428 -3.58 27.36 5.80
CA SER A 428 -3.54 27.84 7.20
C SER A 428 -2.17 28.30 7.70
N THR A 429 -1.09 27.85 7.05
CA THR A 429 0.30 28.31 7.36
C THR A 429 0.72 29.55 6.58
N GLY A 430 -0.20 30.18 5.84
CA GLY A 430 0.09 31.36 4.99
C GLY A 430 0.64 31.02 3.59
N ASP A 431 0.78 29.74 3.28
CA ASP A 431 1.24 29.27 1.97
C ASP A 431 0.08 29.17 0.98
N THR A 432 0.33 29.55 -0.27
CA THR A 432 -0.68 29.46 -1.33
C THR A 432 -0.87 28.02 -1.80
N PHE A 433 -2.09 27.53 -1.78
CA PHE A 433 -2.45 26.23 -2.38
C PHE A 433 -2.55 26.36 -3.92
N ARG A 434 -1.43 26.18 -4.61
CA ARG A 434 -1.33 26.39 -6.07
C ARG A 434 -2.31 25.54 -6.87
N ARG A 435 -2.61 24.30 -6.45
CA ARG A 435 -3.51 23.36 -7.13
C ARG A 435 -4.99 23.52 -6.73
N LYS A 436 -5.41 24.60 -6.04
CA LYS A 436 -6.78 24.76 -5.52
C LYS A 436 -7.90 24.73 -6.57
N LYS A 437 -7.65 25.25 -7.80
CA LYS A 437 -8.63 25.18 -8.89
C LYS A 437 -8.84 23.73 -9.34
N LEU A 438 -7.74 23.00 -9.54
CA LEU A 438 -7.75 21.58 -9.86
C LEU A 438 -8.45 20.77 -8.74
N TYR A 439 -8.08 21.01 -7.48
CA TYR A 439 -8.69 20.37 -6.33
C TYR A 439 -10.22 20.51 -6.30
N ARG A 440 -10.74 21.75 -6.53
CA ARG A 440 -12.19 22.01 -6.56
C ARG A 440 -12.91 21.21 -7.63
N VAL A 441 -12.35 21.12 -8.83
CA VAL A 441 -12.93 20.36 -9.94
C VAL A 441 -12.88 18.87 -9.64
N MET A 442 -11.72 18.39 -9.19
CA MET A 442 -11.51 16.98 -8.90
C MET A 442 -12.43 16.48 -7.79
N ILE A 443 -12.47 17.14 -6.63
CA ILE A 443 -13.25 16.67 -5.48
C ILE A 443 -14.76 16.76 -5.71
N ARG A 444 -15.22 17.73 -6.51
CA ARG A 444 -16.66 17.94 -6.77
C ARG A 444 -17.23 17.03 -7.84
N TYR A 445 -16.47 16.83 -8.91
CA TYR A 445 -17.01 16.23 -10.14
C TYR A 445 -16.27 14.97 -10.54
N VAL A 446 -14.96 15.05 -10.67
CA VAL A 446 -14.16 13.96 -11.25
C VAL A 446 -14.01 12.79 -10.27
N ALA A 447 -13.58 13.04 -9.04
CA ALA A 447 -13.34 11.98 -8.07
C ALA A 447 -14.62 11.18 -7.73
N PRO A 448 -15.80 11.79 -7.49
CA PRO A 448 -17.02 11.02 -7.27
C PRO A 448 -17.39 10.10 -8.44
N VAL A 449 -17.28 10.58 -9.67
CA VAL A 449 -17.59 9.76 -10.86
C VAL A 449 -16.59 8.61 -10.99
N MET A 450 -15.30 8.90 -10.86
CA MET A 450 -14.24 7.89 -10.94
C MET A 450 -14.41 6.83 -9.85
N MET A 451 -14.70 7.24 -8.61
CA MET A 451 -14.93 6.29 -7.49
C MET A 451 -16.20 5.46 -7.69
N PHE A 452 -17.24 6.03 -8.24
CA PHE A 452 -18.46 5.29 -8.54
C PHE A 452 -18.22 4.21 -9.61
N VAL A 453 -17.50 4.55 -10.69
CA VAL A 453 -17.16 3.58 -11.74
C VAL A 453 -16.24 2.47 -11.19
N LEU A 454 -15.24 2.83 -10.38
CA LEU A 454 -14.35 1.86 -9.74
C LEU A 454 -15.12 0.92 -8.80
N PHE A 455 -16.07 1.45 -8.04
CA PHE A 455 -16.94 0.66 -7.16
C PHE A 455 -17.81 -0.34 -7.96
N LEU A 456 -18.44 0.09 -9.06
CA LEU A 456 -19.26 -0.78 -9.92
C LEU A 456 -18.41 -1.90 -10.54
N GLN A 457 -17.22 -1.57 -11.05
CA GLN A 457 -16.28 -2.56 -11.58
C GLN A 457 -15.85 -3.57 -10.51
N SER A 458 -15.48 -3.09 -9.35
CA SER A 458 -15.02 -3.96 -8.25
C SER A 458 -16.11 -4.90 -7.74
N THR A 459 -17.37 -4.50 -7.84
CA THR A 459 -18.53 -5.33 -7.46
C THR A 459 -19.02 -6.25 -8.58
N GLY A 460 -18.39 -6.22 -9.75
CA GLY A 460 -18.77 -7.04 -10.89
C GLY A 460 -20.08 -6.64 -11.58
N ILE A 461 -20.51 -5.39 -11.38
CA ILE A 461 -21.70 -4.82 -12.02
C ILE A 461 -21.36 -4.28 -13.42
N LEU A 462 -20.09 -3.84 -13.63
CA LEU A 462 -19.54 -3.39 -14.90
C LEU A 462 -18.51 -4.38 -15.44
#